data_3177c2552c6462568eaa0016297a4e0f
#
_entry.id   3177c2552c6462568eaa0016297a4e0f
#
_cell.length_a   1.000
_cell.length_b   1.000
_cell.length_c   1.000
_cell.angle_alpha   90.00
_cell.angle_beta   90.00
_cell.angle_gamma   90.00
#
_symmetry.space_group_name_H-M   'P 1'
#
loop_
_entity.id
_entity.type
_entity.pdbx_description
1 polymer ?
#
loop_
_entity_poly.entity_id
_entity_poly.type
_entity_poly.pdbx_seq_one_letter_code
_entity_poly.pdbx_strand_id
1 'polypeptide(L)'
;MPISFFDLLADEGWEPLDFFQGDPTFYWNDGGFIANAPVDIAATLDGAMWRSTNVEPAFRWQGRRIRPGFTVPTRHVNHPQLMIVVGGQLTVEYGASGEETRQLGPGEFWTGDAGVPFTITSGPAGVTYLECWDLQPLGLIETTWHDDGHWKRRESGSKKFPQP
;
A
#
# COMPACT_ATOMS: atom_id res chain seq x y z
N MET A 1 18.82 -13.23 17.47
CA MET A 1 17.98 -12.04 17.31
C MET A 1 17.07 -11.90 18.52
N PRO A 2 16.92 -10.73 19.08
CA PRO A 2 15.89 -10.53 20.09
C PRO A 2 14.50 -10.80 19.48
N ILE A 3 13.56 -11.25 20.29
CA ILE A 3 12.15 -11.37 19.89
C ILE A 3 11.54 -9.97 19.98
N SER A 4 10.87 -9.55 18.91
CA SER A 4 10.12 -8.30 18.84
C SER A 4 8.62 -8.56 18.80
N PHE A 5 7.87 -7.70 19.45
CA PHE A 5 6.41 -7.79 19.52
C PHE A 5 5.78 -6.52 18.95
N PHE A 6 4.76 -6.68 18.14
CA PHE A 6 4.03 -5.58 17.51
C PHE A 6 2.54 -5.77 17.71
N ASP A 7 1.84 -4.68 17.97
CA ASP A 7 0.38 -4.64 18.02
C ASP A 7 -0.15 -3.63 17.01
N LEU A 8 -0.69 -4.13 15.91
CA LEU A 8 -1.24 -3.30 14.84
C LEU A 8 -2.62 -2.70 15.20
N LEU A 9 -3.21 -3.10 16.30
CA LEU A 9 -4.46 -2.52 16.79
C LEU A 9 -4.24 -1.45 17.85
N ALA A 10 -3.03 -1.31 18.39
CA ALA A 10 -2.69 -0.24 19.31
C ALA A 10 -2.80 1.14 18.65
N ASP A 11 -3.11 2.17 19.45
CA ASP A 11 -3.17 3.54 18.96
C ASP A 11 -1.77 4.14 18.69
N GLU A 12 -0.76 3.63 19.38
CA GLU A 12 0.63 4.05 19.19
C GLU A 12 1.27 3.34 18.00
N GLY A 13 2.38 3.88 17.57
CA GLY A 13 3.21 3.26 16.52
C GLY A 13 2.72 3.50 15.10
N TRP A 14 2.01 4.60 14.89
CA TRP A 14 1.53 5.02 13.57
C TRP A 14 2.04 6.41 13.20
N GLU A 15 2.36 6.59 11.94
CA GLU A 15 2.69 7.89 11.36
C GLU A 15 1.97 8.08 10.03
N PRO A 16 1.66 9.32 9.62
CA PRO A 16 1.08 9.57 8.31
C PRO A 16 1.96 8.96 7.21
N LEU A 17 1.32 8.32 6.24
CA LEU A 17 2.03 7.82 5.06
C LEU A 17 2.31 9.00 4.15
N ASP A 18 3.59 9.31 3.98
CA ASP A 18 4.04 10.39 3.13
C ASP A 18 4.27 9.87 1.70
N PHE A 19 3.70 10.59 0.73
CA PHE A 19 3.81 10.24 -0.69
C PHE A 19 4.74 11.24 -1.37
N PHE A 20 5.98 10.85 -1.53
CA PHE A 20 7.04 11.72 -2.04
C PHE A 20 6.81 12.17 -3.49
N GLN A 21 7.19 13.43 -3.72
CA GLN A 21 7.15 14.10 -4.99
C GLN A 21 8.57 14.40 -5.45
N GLY A 22 9.34 13.44 -5.82
CA GLY A 22 10.68 13.72 -6.34
C GLY A 22 11.77 12.85 -5.74
N ASP A 23 12.44 13.31 -4.70
CA ASP A 23 13.56 12.56 -4.12
C ASP A 23 13.11 11.22 -3.56
N PRO A 24 13.70 10.10 -4.01
CA PRO A 24 13.36 8.78 -3.51
C PRO A 24 13.89 8.62 -2.09
N THR A 25 13.05 8.94 -1.13
CA THR A 25 13.33 8.59 0.25
C THR A 25 12.71 7.25 0.56
N PHE A 26 13.48 6.35 1.10
CA PHE A 26 13.02 5.04 1.47
C PHE A 26 12.38 5.06 2.85
N TYR A 27 11.31 4.31 3.01
CA TYR A 27 10.77 4.02 4.32
C TYR A 27 11.63 3.02 5.10
N TRP A 28 12.45 2.25 4.40
CA TRP A 28 13.46 1.36 4.99
C TRP A 28 14.81 1.64 4.37
N ASN A 29 15.86 1.41 5.17
CA ASN A 29 17.22 1.74 4.78
C ASN A 29 17.78 0.90 3.62
N ASP A 30 17.19 -0.23 3.29
CA ASP A 30 17.77 -1.19 2.35
C ASP A 30 16.82 -1.56 1.22
N GLY A 31 16.53 -0.62 0.34
CA GLY A 31 15.80 -0.91 -0.88
C GLY A 31 14.38 -1.40 -0.63
N GLY A 32 13.70 -0.75 0.30
CA GLY A 32 12.33 -1.08 0.65
C GLY A 32 11.30 -0.49 -0.30
N PHE A 33 10.25 0.02 0.27
CA PHE A 33 9.09 0.54 -0.43
C PHE A 33 9.25 2.02 -0.77
N ILE A 34 8.88 2.39 -1.99
CA ILE A 34 8.76 3.80 -2.39
C ILE A 34 7.28 4.14 -2.53
N ALA A 35 6.79 4.94 -1.62
CA ALA A 35 5.48 5.55 -1.75
C ALA A 35 5.61 6.84 -2.56
N ASN A 36 5.41 6.74 -3.85
CA ASN A 36 5.51 7.85 -4.78
C ASN A 36 4.20 7.97 -5.54
N ALA A 37 3.60 9.14 -5.50
CA ALA A 37 2.35 9.42 -6.20
C ALA A 37 2.45 10.73 -6.98
N PRO A 38 1.71 10.87 -8.10
CA PRO A 38 1.50 12.16 -8.75
C PRO A 38 0.93 13.19 -7.77
N VAL A 39 1.19 14.47 -8.01
CA VAL A 39 0.80 15.57 -7.09
C VAL A 39 -0.69 15.54 -6.73
N ASP A 40 -1.53 15.32 -7.72
CA ASP A 40 -2.99 15.26 -7.55
C ASP A 40 -3.43 14.05 -6.71
N ILE A 41 -2.82 12.89 -6.92
CA ILE A 41 -3.09 11.69 -6.11
C ILE A 41 -2.55 11.89 -4.70
N ALA A 42 -1.31 12.34 -4.54
CA ALA A 42 -0.73 12.59 -3.23
C ALA A 42 -1.58 13.54 -2.39
N ALA A 43 -2.14 14.59 -3.01
CA ALA A 43 -3.03 15.51 -2.34
C ALA A 43 -4.34 14.85 -1.84
N THR A 44 -4.86 13.84 -2.54
CA THR A 44 -6.04 13.10 -2.08
C THR A 44 -5.73 12.11 -0.95
N LEU A 45 -4.51 11.62 -0.90
CA LEU A 45 -4.06 10.64 0.10
C LEU A 45 -3.61 11.28 1.41
N ASP A 46 -3.34 12.58 1.38
CA ASP A 46 -2.91 13.33 2.56
C ASP A 46 -3.96 13.25 3.69
N GLY A 47 -3.52 12.85 4.88
CA GLY A 47 -4.39 12.63 6.02
C GLY A 47 -5.39 11.48 5.89
N ALA A 48 -5.25 10.62 4.87
CA ALA A 48 -6.13 9.48 4.65
C ALA A 48 -5.49 8.13 4.98
N MET A 49 -4.17 8.07 4.98
CA MET A 49 -3.42 6.84 5.19
C MET A 49 -2.29 7.01 6.21
N TRP A 50 -2.06 5.95 6.97
CA TRP A 50 -0.95 5.85 7.93
C TRP A 50 -0.19 4.56 7.69
N ARG A 51 1.07 4.56 8.11
CA ARG A 51 1.92 3.38 8.18
C ARG A 51 2.36 3.10 9.61
N SER A 52 2.65 1.84 9.91
CA SER A 52 3.28 1.49 11.17
C SER A 52 4.73 2.02 11.20
N THR A 53 5.16 2.52 12.36
CA THR A 53 6.54 2.95 12.58
C THR A 53 7.50 1.79 12.83
N ASN A 54 6.95 0.62 13.09
CA ASN A 54 7.71 -0.59 13.30
C ASN A 54 8.23 -1.13 11.98
N VAL A 55 9.53 -1.20 11.85
CA VAL A 55 10.22 -1.70 10.66
C VAL A 55 11.10 -2.87 11.06
N GLU A 56 10.93 -3.99 10.37
CA GLU A 56 11.79 -5.15 10.52
C GLU A 56 12.47 -5.44 9.18
N PRO A 57 13.75 -5.09 9.03
CA PRO A 57 14.43 -5.17 7.73
C PRO A 57 14.57 -6.60 7.19
N ALA A 58 14.46 -7.62 8.05
CA ALA A 58 14.50 -9.01 7.62
C ALA A 58 13.24 -9.45 6.86
N PHE A 59 12.17 -8.69 6.95
CA PHE A 59 10.89 -9.00 6.33
C PHE A 59 10.34 -7.76 5.60
N ARG A 60 9.86 -7.94 4.39
CA ARG A 60 9.21 -6.87 3.64
C ARG A 60 7.73 -6.81 4.01
N TRP A 61 7.42 -6.18 5.12
CA TRP A 61 6.05 -5.94 5.56
C TRP A 61 5.88 -4.54 6.10
N GLN A 62 4.64 -4.06 6.09
CA GLN A 62 4.25 -2.83 6.75
C GLN A 62 2.78 -2.85 7.15
N GLY A 63 2.49 -2.39 8.36
CA GLY A 63 1.11 -2.08 8.76
C GLY A 63 0.61 -0.83 8.06
N ARG A 64 -0.65 -0.86 7.65
CA ARG A 64 -1.37 0.25 7.02
C ARG A 64 -2.68 0.52 7.73
N ARG A 65 -3.02 1.79 7.83
CA ARG A 65 -4.38 2.24 8.20
C ARG A 65 -4.92 3.14 7.13
N ILE A 66 -6.23 3.01 6.88
CA ILE A 66 -6.96 3.91 5.99
C ILE A 66 -8.16 4.45 6.77
N ARG A 67 -8.38 5.76 6.69
CA ARG A 67 -9.52 6.42 7.34
C ARG A 67 -10.85 5.84 6.85
N PRO A 68 -11.94 5.98 7.65
CA PRO A 68 -13.26 5.50 7.26
C PRO A 68 -13.73 5.98 5.89
N GLY A 69 -14.27 5.06 5.09
CA GLY A 69 -14.93 5.35 3.81
C GLY A 69 -14.00 5.89 2.71
N PHE A 70 -12.69 5.80 2.87
CA PHE A 70 -11.76 6.34 1.89
C PHE A 70 -11.40 5.31 0.82
N THR A 71 -11.41 5.74 -0.44
CA THR A 71 -10.95 4.94 -1.58
C THR A 71 -9.54 5.35 -1.97
N VAL A 72 -8.61 4.40 -1.85
CA VAL A 72 -7.25 4.57 -2.37
C VAL A 72 -7.29 4.31 -3.86
N PRO A 73 -6.83 5.25 -4.70
CA PRO A 73 -6.87 5.11 -6.15
C PRO A 73 -6.25 3.82 -6.68
N THR A 74 -6.70 3.40 -7.84
CA THR A 74 -6.21 2.19 -8.51
C THR A 74 -4.71 2.24 -8.71
N ARG A 75 -4.06 1.16 -8.32
CA ARG A 75 -2.60 1.01 -8.42
C ARG A 75 -2.21 -0.45 -8.59
N HIS A 76 -0.98 -0.66 -9.00
CA HIS A 76 -0.32 -1.94 -8.88
C HIS A 76 1.10 -1.75 -8.34
N VAL A 77 1.68 -2.81 -7.82
CA VAL A 77 3.09 -2.85 -7.41
C VAL A 77 3.87 -3.82 -8.28
N ASN A 78 5.16 -3.62 -8.35
CA ASN A 78 6.07 -4.42 -9.17
C ASN A 78 6.54 -5.73 -8.50
N HIS A 79 5.97 -6.07 -7.34
CA HIS A 79 6.26 -7.30 -6.59
C HIS A 79 4.97 -8.03 -6.26
N PRO A 80 5.00 -9.37 -6.13
CA PRO A 80 3.91 -10.10 -5.49
C PRO A 80 3.67 -9.58 -4.08
N GLN A 81 2.42 -9.51 -3.70
CA GLN A 81 2.03 -8.98 -2.39
C GLN A 81 0.97 -9.84 -1.72
N LEU A 82 0.97 -9.78 -0.41
CA LEU A 82 -0.06 -10.36 0.45
C LEU A 82 -0.59 -9.27 1.35
N MET A 83 -1.91 -9.15 1.44
CA MET A 83 -2.59 -8.22 2.34
C MET A 83 -3.52 -8.97 3.28
N ILE A 84 -3.34 -8.75 4.59
CA ILE A 84 -4.12 -9.39 5.64
C ILE A 84 -4.87 -8.31 6.41
N VAL A 85 -6.19 -8.40 6.48
CA VAL A 85 -7.01 -7.50 7.30
C VAL A 85 -6.85 -7.89 8.77
N VAL A 86 -6.49 -6.91 9.59
CA VAL A 86 -6.30 -7.06 11.04
C VAL A 86 -7.48 -6.49 11.81
N GLY A 87 -8.03 -5.35 11.37
CA GLY A 87 -9.18 -4.70 12.00
C GLY A 87 -9.96 -3.88 11.00
N GLY A 88 -11.25 -3.68 11.26
CA GLY A 88 -12.14 -2.99 10.34
C GLY A 88 -12.47 -3.83 9.11
N GLN A 89 -12.73 -3.18 7.99
CA GLN A 89 -13.11 -3.83 6.73
C GLN A 89 -12.51 -3.07 5.55
N LEU A 90 -12.24 -3.80 4.47
CA LEU A 90 -11.96 -3.20 3.17
C LEU A 90 -12.74 -3.91 2.05
N THR A 91 -12.99 -3.19 0.98
CA THR A 91 -13.44 -3.74 -0.29
C THR A 91 -12.30 -3.60 -1.29
N VAL A 92 -11.93 -4.69 -1.94
CA VAL A 92 -10.99 -4.68 -3.06
C VAL A 92 -11.76 -4.83 -4.36
N GLU A 93 -11.46 -3.95 -5.31
CA GLU A 93 -11.90 -4.05 -6.70
C GLU A 93 -10.73 -4.55 -7.52
N TYR A 94 -10.97 -5.53 -8.38
CA TYR A 94 -9.94 -6.22 -9.16
C TYR A 94 -10.51 -6.73 -10.48
N GLY A 95 -9.72 -7.46 -11.24
CA GLY A 95 -10.08 -7.90 -12.60
C GLY A 95 -9.49 -6.99 -13.67
N ALA A 96 -9.73 -7.29 -14.93
CA ALA A 96 -9.13 -6.57 -16.07
C ALA A 96 -9.59 -5.11 -16.18
N SER A 97 -10.79 -4.80 -15.69
CA SER A 97 -11.40 -3.47 -15.72
C SER A 97 -11.98 -3.06 -14.35
N GLY A 98 -11.61 -3.75 -13.26
CA GLY A 98 -12.18 -3.51 -11.93
C GLY A 98 -13.62 -4.02 -11.78
N GLU A 99 -14.00 -4.99 -12.59
CA GLU A 99 -15.36 -5.52 -12.62
C GLU A 99 -15.71 -6.46 -11.46
N GLU A 100 -14.72 -6.95 -10.77
CA GLU A 100 -14.90 -7.84 -9.64
C GLU A 100 -14.65 -7.10 -8.32
N THR A 101 -15.42 -7.46 -7.31
CA THR A 101 -15.27 -6.88 -5.97
C THR A 101 -15.31 -7.95 -4.90
N ARG A 102 -14.52 -7.75 -3.85
CA ARG A 102 -14.57 -8.58 -2.65
C ARG A 102 -14.43 -7.74 -1.40
N GLN A 103 -15.31 -7.96 -0.44
CA GLN A 103 -15.20 -7.40 0.90
C GLN A 103 -14.44 -8.37 1.80
N LEU A 104 -13.53 -7.81 2.61
CA LEU A 104 -12.66 -8.57 3.53
C LEU A 104 -12.77 -7.95 4.92
N GLY A 105 -12.86 -8.83 5.91
CA GLY A 105 -12.83 -8.48 7.33
C GLY A 105 -11.62 -9.10 8.04
N PRO A 106 -11.51 -8.91 9.38
CA PRO A 106 -10.38 -9.40 10.15
C PRO A 106 -10.09 -10.89 9.97
N GLY A 107 -8.83 -11.23 9.71
CA GLY A 107 -8.37 -12.58 9.45
C GLY A 107 -8.49 -13.03 7.99
N GLU A 108 -9.20 -12.28 7.15
CA GLU A 108 -9.23 -12.53 5.70
C GLU A 108 -8.06 -11.84 5.02
N PHE A 109 -7.60 -12.43 3.93
CA PHE A 109 -6.46 -11.92 3.17
C PHE A 109 -6.60 -12.20 1.68
N TRP A 110 -5.80 -11.51 0.89
CA TRP A 110 -5.64 -11.78 -0.53
C TRP A 110 -4.18 -11.70 -0.95
N THR A 111 -3.87 -12.36 -2.05
CA THR A 111 -2.56 -12.30 -2.69
C THR A 111 -2.72 -11.79 -4.12
N GLY A 112 -1.79 -11.01 -4.57
CA GLY A 112 -1.76 -10.51 -5.94
C GLY A 112 -0.38 -10.67 -6.55
N ASP A 113 -0.33 -11.04 -7.84
CA ASP A 113 0.90 -11.07 -8.60
C ASP A 113 1.40 -9.64 -8.90
N ALA A 114 2.68 -9.54 -9.21
CA ALA A 114 3.27 -8.28 -9.67
C ALA A 114 2.53 -7.72 -10.88
N GLY A 115 2.24 -6.41 -10.86
CA GLY A 115 1.61 -5.72 -11.97
C GLY A 115 0.08 -5.84 -12.04
N VAL A 116 -0.56 -6.57 -11.14
CA VAL A 116 -2.02 -6.71 -11.11
C VAL A 116 -2.65 -5.47 -10.48
N PRO A 117 -3.49 -4.72 -11.20
CA PRO A 117 -4.16 -3.54 -10.66
C PRO A 117 -5.25 -3.89 -9.66
N PHE A 118 -5.42 -3.04 -8.66
CA PHE A 118 -6.49 -3.12 -7.69
C PHE A 118 -6.83 -1.75 -7.09
N THR A 119 -8.05 -1.63 -6.58
CA THR A 119 -8.53 -0.47 -5.83
C THR A 119 -8.99 -0.94 -4.46
N ILE A 120 -8.68 -0.19 -3.42
CA ILE A 120 -9.11 -0.49 -2.06
C ILE A 120 -10.00 0.64 -1.55
N THR A 121 -11.15 0.26 -1.01
CA THR A 121 -12.04 1.16 -0.26
C THR A 121 -12.15 0.67 1.17
N SER A 122 -11.84 1.51 2.14
CA SER A 122 -12.01 1.18 3.56
C SER A 122 -13.50 1.19 3.95
N GLY A 123 -13.86 0.35 4.90
CA GLY A 123 -15.20 0.30 5.45
C GLY A 123 -15.56 1.53 6.31
N PRO A 124 -16.79 1.56 6.85
CA PRO A 124 -17.31 2.72 7.60
C PRO A 124 -16.56 3.01 8.91
N ALA A 125 -15.83 2.05 9.44
CA ALA A 125 -14.96 2.22 10.62
C ALA A 125 -13.48 2.35 10.26
N GLY A 126 -13.14 2.44 8.96
CA GLY A 126 -11.77 2.36 8.50
C GLY A 126 -11.27 0.92 8.40
N VAL A 127 -9.99 0.77 8.13
CA VAL A 127 -9.32 -0.53 8.07
C VAL A 127 -7.89 -0.44 8.57
N THR A 128 -7.48 -1.48 9.27
CA THR A 128 -6.07 -1.77 9.57
C THR A 128 -5.70 -3.09 8.90
N TYR A 129 -4.65 -3.10 8.13
CA TYR A 129 -4.17 -4.30 7.44
C TYR A 129 -2.64 -4.37 7.45
N LEU A 130 -2.14 -5.57 7.24
CA LEU A 130 -0.73 -5.86 7.05
C LEU A 130 -0.47 -6.09 5.58
N GLU A 131 0.52 -5.42 5.04
CA GLU A 131 0.98 -5.53 3.67
C GLU A 131 2.35 -6.17 3.67
N CYS A 132 2.51 -7.26 2.90
CA CYS A 132 3.75 -8.01 2.81
C CYS A 132 4.13 -8.20 1.35
N TRP A 133 5.42 -8.15 1.06
CA TRP A 133 5.95 -8.34 -0.29
C TRP A 133 6.97 -9.46 -0.31
N ASP A 134 7.10 -10.08 -1.47
CA ASP A 134 8.13 -11.09 -1.71
C ASP A 134 9.53 -10.51 -1.50
N LEU A 135 10.42 -11.33 -0.98
CA LEU A 135 11.84 -11.03 -0.88
C LEU A 135 12.57 -11.14 -2.23
N GLN A 136 11.96 -11.79 -3.20
CA GLN A 136 12.50 -11.99 -4.54
C GLN A 136 11.49 -11.53 -5.62
N PRO A 137 11.92 -10.87 -6.70
CA PRO A 137 13.29 -10.44 -6.95
C PRO A 137 13.73 -9.34 -5.97
N LEU A 138 15.03 -9.25 -5.75
CA LEU A 138 15.60 -8.15 -4.99
C LEU A 138 15.37 -6.84 -5.75
N GLY A 139 15.12 -5.77 -5.03
CA GLY A 139 14.90 -4.46 -5.61
C GLY A 139 13.84 -3.66 -4.88
N LEU A 140 13.59 -2.48 -5.39
CA LEU A 140 12.63 -1.55 -4.82
C LEU A 140 11.20 -2.00 -5.11
N ILE A 141 10.35 -1.86 -4.12
CA ILE A 141 8.91 -2.02 -4.30
C ILE A 141 8.36 -0.68 -4.79
N GLU A 142 7.97 -0.65 -6.05
CA GLU A 142 7.47 0.56 -6.70
C GLU A 142 5.96 0.45 -6.96
N THR A 143 5.25 1.52 -6.66
CA THR A 143 3.83 1.66 -6.96
C THR A 143 3.63 2.41 -8.27
N THR A 144 2.81 1.85 -9.16
CA THR A 144 2.30 2.53 -10.36
C THR A 144 0.83 2.87 -10.16
N TRP A 145 0.49 4.15 -10.30
CA TRP A 145 -0.88 4.66 -10.15
C TRP A 145 -1.61 4.67 -11.49
N HIS A 146 -2.90 4.36 -11.45
CA HIS A 146 -3.79 4.36 -12.60
C HIS A 146 -4.79 5.52 -12.52
N ASP A 147 -5.45 5.81 -13.63
CA ASP A 147 -6.55 6.77 -13.62
C ASP A 147 -7.73 6.23 -12.81
N ASP A 148 -8.35 7.08 -12.01
CA ASP A 148 -9.50 6.71 -11.21
C ASP A 148 -10.64 6.16 -12.08
N GLY A 149 -11.12 5.00 -11.70
CA GLY A 149 -12.30 4.38 -12.31
C GLY A 149 -12.12 3.88 -13.75
N HIS A 150 -10.95 4.03 -14.33
CA HIS A 150 -10.71 3.62 -15.72
C HIS A 150 -9.69 2.50 -15.90
N TRP A 151 -9.02 2.10 -14.85
CA TRP A 151 -8.00 1.04 -14.89
C TRP A 151 -6.90 1.27 -15.92
N LYS A 152 -6.66 2.52 -16.26
CA LYS A 152 -5.62 2.95 -17.19
C LYS A 152 -4.39 3.40 -16.44
N ARG A 153 -3.24 2.99 -16.93
CA ARG A 153 -1.97 3.47 -16.41
C ARG A 153 -1.85 4.98 -16.65
N ARG A 154 -1.56 5.73 -15.60
CA ARG A 154 -1.27 7.16 -15.73
C ARG A 154 0.15 7.35 -16.23
N GLU A 155 0.34 8.08 -17.31
CA GLU A 155 1.67 8.36 -17.87
C GLU A 155 2.57 9.11 -16.89
N SER A 156 2.00 9.93 -16.02
CA SER A 156 2.71 10.68 -14.98
C SER A 156 2.96 9.87 -13.70
N GLY A 157 2.39 8.69 -13.58
CA GLY A 157 2.37 7.92 -12.33
C GLY A 157 3.67 7.22 -11.98
N SER A 158 4.49 6.95 -12.96
CA SER A 158 5.80 6.34 -12.73
C SER A 158 6.89 7.33 -13.08
N LYS A 159 7.16 8.28 -12.22
CA LYS A 159 8.47 8.92 -12.31
C LYS A 159 9.49 7.85 -11.97
N LYS A 160 10.11 7.30 -12.99
CA LYS A 160 11.37 6.58 -12.79
C LYS A 160 12.31 7.59 -12.17
N PHE A 161 12.75 7.34 -10.97
CA PHE A 161 13.84 8.11 -10.42
C PHE A 161 15.02 7.99 -11.37
N PRO A 162 15.75 9.07 -11.63
CA PRO A 162 16.99 8.96 -12.38
C PRO A 162 17.84 7.90 -11.67
N GLN A 163 18.21 6.88 -12.40
CA GLN A 163 19.20 5.92 -11.91
C GLN A 163 20.47 6.72 -11.58
N PRO A 164 21.13 6.43 -10.45
CA PRO A 164 22.36 7.11 -10.07
C PRO A 164 23.44 6.95 -11.14
#